data_3f25a10fc3801dc20b3662a676a108f7
#
_entry.id   3f25a10fc3801dc20b3662a676a108f7
#
_cell.length_a   1.000
_cell.length_b   1.000
_cell.length_c   1.000
_cell.angle_alpha   90.00
_cell.angle_beta   90.00
_cell.angle_gamma   90.00
#
_symmetry.space_group_name_H-M   'P 1'
#
loop_
_entity.id
_entity.type
_entity.pdbx_description
1 polymer ?
#
loop_
_entity_poly.entity_id
_entity_poly.type
_entity_poly.pdbx_seq_one_letter_code
_entity_poly.pdbx_strand_id
1 'polypeptide(L)'
;MHSTNYFDTFIEVAQDCPAEIGQEPPVKDPKTVAQITYEMLIDNDYKYTSDDVLYNVGGKRKGISRKDFFSKGQACFRASPLTKRYGWGVHSDSEGKIAIYPVESKEYKNLAGDENLT
;
A
#
# COMPACT_ATOMS: atom_id res chain seq x y z
N MET A 1 4.62 5.42 -19.86
CA MET A 1 3.73 5.26 -18.72
C MET A 1 4.52 4.84 -17.48
N HIS A 2 4.26 5.48 -16.37
CA HIS A 2 4.95 5.17 -15.11
C HIS A 2 4.14 4.17 -14.31
N SER A 3 4.81 3.21 -13.70
CA SER A 3 4.18 2.20 -12.83
C SER A 3 4.72 2.34 -11.42
N THR A 4 3.88 2.02 -10.42
CA THR A 4 4.27 1.96 -9.01
C THR A 4 4.39 0.51 -8.53
N ASN A 5 4.19 -0.46 -9.44
CA ASN A 5 4.23 -1.87 -9.06
C ASN A 5 5.64 -2.34 -8.73
N TYR A 6 5.73 -3.12 -7.65
CA TYR A 6 6.90 -3.90 -7.32
C TYR A 6 6.56 -5.38 -7.46
N PHE A 7 7.58 -6.21 -7.60
CA PHE A 7 7.43 -7.66 -7.75
C PHE A 7 8.33 -8.35 -6.73
N ASP A 8 7.80 -9.36 -6.04
CA ASP A 8 8.53 -10.10 -5.01
C ASP A 8 9.25 -9.17 -4.03
N THR A 9 8.50 -8.20 -3.51
CA THR A 9 9.04 -7.11 -2.68
C THR A 9 8.21 -6.98 -1.42
N PHE A 10 8.87 -6.66 -0.30
CA PHE A 10 8.19 -6.30 0.93
C PHE A 10 8.60 -4.89 1.35
N ILE A 11 7.64 -3.98 1.45
CA ILE A 11 7.85 -2.62 1.93
C ILE A 11 7.57 -2.62 3.43
N GLU A 12 8.62 -2.40 4.23
CA GLU A 12 8.49 -2.35 5.68
C GLU A 12 7.92 -1.00 6.13
N VAL A 13 7.40 -0.99 7.35
CA VAL A 13 6.94 0.23 8.01
C VAL A 13 8.09 1.22 8.08
N ALA A 14 7.81 2.51 7.87
CA ALA A 14 8.83 3.55 7.94
C ALA A 14 9.50 3.57 9.33
N GLN A 15 10.81 3.85 9.37
CA GLN A 15 11.58 3.83 10.63
C GLN A 15 11.03 4.81 11.66
N ASP A 16 10.49 5.94 11.21
CA ASP A 16 9.94 6.97 12.08
C ASP A 16 8.42 6.85 12.28
N CYS A 17 7.83 5.71 11.88
CA CYS A 17 6.41 5.47 12.06
C CYS A 17 6.07 5.41 13.56
N PRO A 18 5.10 6.21 14.03
CA PRO A 18 4.74 6.22 15.46
C PRO A 18 3.94 5.00 15.90
N ALA A 19 3.38 4.24 14.98
CA ALA A 19 2.54 3.08 15.32
C ALA A 19 3.41 1.86 15.65
N GLU A 20 3.16 1.25 16.81
CA GLU A 20 3.82 0.01 17.22
C GLU A 20 3.04 -1.23 16.80
N ILE A 21 1.78 -1.04 16.42
CA ILE A 21 0.90 -2.09 15.90
C ILE A 21 0.17 -1.54 14.67
N GLY A 22 -0.37 -2.43 13.83
CA GLY A 22 -1.22 -2.02 12.72
C GLY A 22 -2.49 -1.37 13.22
N GLN A 23 -2.78 -0.16 12.75
CA GLN A 23 -3.93 0.63 13.19
C GLN A 23 -4.85 0.90 12.02
N GLU A 24 -6.16 0.81 12.26
CA GLU A 24 -7.14 1.22 11.29
C GLU A 24 -7.13 2.75 11.16
N PRO A 25 -7.00 3.30 9.93
CA PRO A 25 -7.05 4.76 9.75
C PRO A 25 -8.38 5.32 10.25
N PRO A 26 -8.39 6.56 10.78
CA PRO A 26 -9.62 7.17 11.27
C PRO A 26 -10.70 7.27 10.20
N VAL A 27 -11.94 7.01 10.58
CA VAL A 27 -13.10 7.15 9.68
C VAL A 27 -13.47 8.62 9.59
N LYS A 28 -13.44 9.16 8.38
CA LYS A 28 -13.77 10.57 8.11
C LYS A 28 -14.69 10.68 6.89
N ASP A 29 -15.40 11.79 6.80
CA ASP A 29 -16.25 12.13 5.66
C ASP A 29 -15.88 13.53 5.15
N PRO A 30 -15.35 13.66 3.90
CA PRO A 30 -15.09 12.58 2.95
C PRO A 30 -13.93 11.67 3.39
N LYS A 31 -13.91 10.45 2.86
CA LYS A 31 -12.88 9.47 3.21
C LYS A 31 -11.49 9.95 2.80
N THR A 32 -10.51 9.72 3.67
CA THR A 32 -9.11 10.04 3.38
C THR A 32 -8.49 8.98 2.46
N VAL A 33 -7.35 9.33 1.85
CA VAL A 33 -6.57 8.36 1.04
C VAL A 33 -6.20 7.14 1.89
N ALA A 34 -5.74 7.35 3.13
CA ALA A 34 -5.37 6.26 4.02
C ALA A 34 -6.54 5.32 4.28
N GLN A 35 -7.72 5.86 4.56
CA GLN A 35 -8.92 5.07 4.83
C GLN A 35 -9.33 4.23 3.63
N ILE A 36 -9.37 4.82 2.43
CA ILE A 36 -9.77 4.10 1.21
C ILE A 36 -8.76 3.01 0.88
N THR A 37 -7.47 3.31 0.97
CA THR A 37 -6.41 2.34 0.72
C THR A 37 -6.54 1.15 1.67
N TYR A 38 -6.75 1.42 2.96
CA TYR A 38 -6.93 0.38 3.97
C TYR A 38 -8.15 -0.50 3.65
N GLU A 39 -9.29 0.12 3.34
CA GLU A 39 -10.53 -0.61 3.02
C GLU A 39 -10.39 -1.48 1.79
N MET A 40 -9.62 -1.05 0.78
CA MET A 40 -9.39 -1.85 -0.41
C MET A 40 -8.56 -3.09 -0.13
N LEU A 41 -7.60 -3.00 0.81
CA LEU A 41 -6.59 -4.04 0.99
C LEU A 41 -6.85 -5.00 2.16
N ILE A 42 -7.53 -4.56 3.21
CA ILE A 42 -7.61 -5.34 4.47
C ILE A 42 -8.30 -6.71 4.28
N ASP A 43 -9.30 -6.80 3.42
CA ASP A 43 -10.03 -8.06 3.17
C ASP A 43 -9.80 -8.59 1.75
N ASN A 44 -8.80 -8.08 1.04
CA ASN A 44 -8.59 -8.40 -0.37
C ASN A 44 -7.11 -8.71 -0.65
N ASP A 45 -6.54 -9.64 0.11
CA ASP A 45 -5.14 -10.02 -0.04
C ASP A 45 -4.85 -10.47 -1.48
N TYR A 46 -3.84 -9.85 -2.09
CA TYR A 46 -3.36 -10.18 -3.44
C TYR A 46 -4.43 -10.09 -4.54
N LYS A 47 -5.43 -9.21 -4.35
CA LYS A 47 -6.46 -8.96 -5.37
C LYS A 47 -6.08 -7.81 -6.31
N TYR A 48 -5.43 -6.79 -5.78
CA TYR A 48 -5.09 -5.57 -6.53
C TYR A 48 -3.59 -5.39 -6.64
N THR A 49 -3.14 -4.73 -7.73
CA THR A 49 -1.77 -4.25 -7.85
C THR A 49 -1.65 -2.88 -7.18
N SER A 50 -0.40 -2.44 -6.93
CA SER A 50 -0.16 -1.08 -6.43
C SER A 50 -0.79 -0.03 -7.35
N ASP A 51 -0.62 -0.18 -8.67
CA ASP A 51 -1.21 0.75 -9.64
C ASP A 51 -2.73 0.81 -9.51
N ASP A 52 -3.40 -0.35 -9.34
CA ASP A 52 -4.86 -0.39 -9.18
C ASP A 52 -5.32 0.44 -8.00
N VAL A 53 -4.65 0.26 -6.85
CA VAL A 53 -5.02 0.96 -5.61
C VAL A 53 -4.74 2.45 -5.73
N LEU A 54 -3.55 2.82 -6.18
CA LEU A 54 -3.15 4.23 -6.28
C LEU A 54 -4.00 4.98 -7.29
N TYR A 55 -4.35 4.35 -8.42
CA TYR A 55 -5.26 4.97 -9.37
C TYR A 55 -6.64 5.19 -8.75
N ASN A 56 -7.18 4.20 -8.04
CA ASN A 56 -8.51 4.32 -7.44
C ASN A 56 -8.57 5.49 -6.45
N VAL A 57 -7.54 5.65 -5.61
CA VAL A 57 -7.55 6.72 -4.60
C VAL A 57 -7.10 8.07 -5.13
N GLY A 58 -6.24 8.13 -6.15
CA GLY A 58 -5.65 9.36 -6.63
C GLY A 58 -6.17 9.86 -7.97
N GLY A 59 -6.58 8.95 -8.86
CA GLY A 59 -7.01 9.30 -10.21
C GLY A 59 -8.51 9.21 -10.40
N LYS A 60 -9.09 8.03 -10.15
CA LYS A 60 -10.53 7.78 -10.36
C LYS A 60 -11.41 8.73 -9.57
N ARG A 61 -11.06 9.00 -8.33
CA ARG A 61 -11.82 9.92 -7.47
C ARG A 61 -11.89 11.34 -8.04
N LYS A 62 -10.87 11.73 -8.80
CA LYS A 62 -10.76 13.07 -9.40
C LYS A 62 -11.24 13.10 -10.83
N GLY A 63 -11.75 11.98 -11.34
CA GLY A 63 -12.21 11.89 -12.74
C GLY A 63 -11.09 11.88 -13.77
N ILE A 64 -9.87 11.54 -13.38
CA ILE A 64 -8.72 11.46 -14.27
C ILE A 64 -8.62 10.04 -14.83
N SER A 65 -8.38 9.90 -16.14
CA SER A 65 -8.22 8.57 -16.74
C SER A 65 -6.94 7.89 -16.22
N ARG A 66 -6.92 6.56 -16.26
CA ARG A 66 -5.74 5.80 -15.83
C ARG A 66 -4.49 6.17 -16.65
N LYS A 67 -4.66 6.35 -17.96
CA LYS A 67 -3.58 6.77 -18.84
C LYS A 67 -3.00 8.12 -18.42
N ASP A 68 -3.87 9.09 -18.17
CA ASP A 68 -3.43 10.43 -17.76
C ASP A 68 -2.80 10.41 -16.38
N PHE A 69 -3.36 9.63 -15.45
CA PHE A 69 -2.82 9.52 -14.11
C PHE A 69 -1.37 9.00 -14.11
N PHE A 70 -1.09 7.96 -14.90
CA PHE A 70 0.24 7.37 -14.98
C PHE A 70 1.13 7.99 -16.06
N SER A 71 0.68 9.06 -16.73
CA SER A 71 1.54 9.83 -17.64
C SER A 71 2.63 10.57 -16.87
N LYS A 72 2.44 10.75 -15.55
CA LYS A 72 3.41 11.35 -14.63
C LYS A 72 3.81 10.30 -13.60
N GLY A 73 5.03 10.42 -13.05
CA GLY A 73 5.46 9.55 -11.97
C GLY A 73 4.60 9.76 -10.72
N GLN A 74 4.16 8.65 -10.11
CA GLN A 74 3.35 8.68 -8.89
C GLN A 74 4.16 8.14 -7.72
N ALA A 75 3.88 8.63 -6.51
CA ALA A 75 4.51 8.12 -5.29
C ALA A 75 4.06 6.68 -5.04
N CYS A 76 5.02 5.80 -4.76
CA CYS A 76 4.73 4.39 -4.47
C CYS A 76 4.26 4.21 -3.01
N PHE A 77 3.99 2.96 -2.62
CA PHE A 77 3.53 2.64 -1.26
C PHE A 77 4.53 2.99 -0.16
N ARG A 78 5.80 3.20 -0.47
CA ARG A 78 6.76 3.70 0.53
C ARG A 78 6.36 5.06 1.09
N ALA A 79 5.61 5.84 0.31
CA ALA A 79 5.08 7.14 0.73
C ALA A 79 3.66 7.06 1.29
N SER A 80 3.06 5.87 1.36
CA SER A 80 1.69 5.70 1.85
C SER A 80 1.58 5.98 3.34
N PRO A 81 0.50 6.65 3.79
CA PRO A 81 0.24 6.80 5.22
C PRO A 81 0.16 5.48 5.97
N LEU A 82 -0.26 4.38 5.32
CA LEU A 82 -0.32 3.06 5.97
C LEU A 82 1.05 2.63 6.47
N THR A 83 2.11 2.84 5.68
CA THR A 83 3.46 2.48 6.09
C THR A 83 4.13 3.55 6.94
N LYS A 84 3.76 4.82 6.77
CA LYS A 84 4.39 5.93 7.49
C LYS A 84 3.78 6.22 8.84
N ARG A 85 2.50 5.92 9.03
CA ARG A 85 1.77 6.34 10.24
C ARG A 85 0.99 5.23 10.93
N TYR A 86 0.46 4.26 10.17
CA TYR A 86 -0.50 3.32 10.71
C TYR A 86 0.05 1.91 10.94
N GLY A 87 1.32 1.69 10.66
CA GLY A 87 2.01 0.46 11.06
C GLY A 87 1.74 -0.75 10.15
N TRP A 88 1.53 -0.54 8.84
CA TRP A 88 1.28 -1.61 7.88
C TRP A 88 2.42 -1.75 6.89
N GLY A 89 2.94 -2.98 6.74
CA GLY A 89 3.85 -3.31 5.64
C GLY A 89 3.07 -3.76 4.42
N VAL A 90 3.69 -3.68 3.23
CA VAL A 90 3.04 -4.04 1.95
C VAL A 90 3.88 -5.09 1.24
N HIS A 91 3.30 -6.28 1.02
CA HIS A 91 3.94 -7.35 0.26
C HIS A 91 3.41 -7.37 -1.17
N SER A 92 4.33 -7.35 -2.14
CA SER A 92 4.01 -7.54 -3.55
C SER A 92 4.44 -8.93 -3.98
N ASP A 93 3.54 -9.69 -4.59
CA ASP A 93 3.86 -11.04 -5.06
C ASP A 93 4.55 -11.02 -6.43
N SER A 94 4.73 -12.19 -7.04
CA SER A 94 5.39 -12.31 -8.34
C SER A 94 4.61 -11.67 -9.50
N GLU A 95 3.31 -11.42 -9.30
CA GLU A 95 2.46 -10.77 -10.27
C GLU A 95 2.24 -9.29 -9.98
N GLY A 96 2.86 -8.78 -8.91
CA GLY A 96 2.70 -7.39 -8.49
C GLY A 96 1.44 -7.12 -7.69
N LYS A 97 0.69 -8.15 -7.31
CA LYS A 97 -0.49 -7.99 -6.47
C LYS A 97 -0.09 -7.86 -5.02
N ILE A 98 -0.81 -7.05 -4.25
CA ILE A 98 -0.38 -6.65 -2.92
C ILE A 98 -1.34 -7.06 -1.81
N ALA A 99 -0.74 -7.23 -0.62
CA ALA A 99 -1.46 -7.43 0.63
C ALA A 99 -0.76 -6.64 1.73
N ILE A 100 -1.52 -6.24 2.75
CA ILE A 100 -0.97 -5.50 3.89
C ILE A 100 -0.90 -6.39 5.12
N TYR A 101 0.15 -6.17 5.93
CA TYR A 101 0.38 -6.93 7.17
C TYR A 101 0.73 -5.98 8.29
N PRO A 102 0.07 -6.10 9.46
CA PRO A 102 0.39 -5.21 10.58
C PRO A 102 1.77 -5.51 11.13
N VAL A 103 2.47 -4.46 11.58
CA VAL A 103 3.87 -4.55 11.99
C VAL A 103 4.12 -5.56 13.13
N GLU A 104 3.14 -5.79 13.99
CA GLU A 104 3.25 -6.75 15.10
C GLU A 104 2.96 -8.19 14.69
N SER A 105 2.51 -8.44 13.46
CA SER A 105 2.12 -9.79 13.04
C SER A 105 3.33 -10.67 12.77
N LYS A 106 3.12 -11.98 12.92
CA LYS A 106 4.12 -12.99 12.60
C LYS A 106 4.45 -12.97 11.12
N GLU A 107 3.44 -12.79 10.27
CA GLU A 107 3.59 -12.71 8.81
C GLU A 107 4.51 -11.54 8.43
N TYR A 108 4.35 -10.38 9.07
CA TYR A 108 5.23 -9.24 8.84
C TYR A 108 6.69 -9.59 9.13
N LYS A 109 6.94 -10.22 10.29
CA LYS A 109 8.28 -10.59 10.69
C LYS A 109 8.92 -11.59 9.74
N ASN A 110 8.13 -12.55 9.26
CA ASN A 110 8.61 -13.54 8.29
C ASN A 110 8.97 -12.89 6.95
N LEU A 111 8.15 -11.96 6.47
CA LEU A 111 8.40 -11.25 5.22
C LEU A 111 9.61 -10.32 5.32
N ALA A 112 9.75 -9.61 6.43
CA ALA A 112 10.88 -8.70 6.65
C ALA A 112 12.21 -9.45 6.69
N GLY A 113 12.20 -10.72 7.14
CA GLY A 113 13.40 -11.56 7.19
C GLY A 113 13.61 -12.43 5.96
N ASP A 114 12.76 -12.34 4.94
CA ASP A 114 12.87 -13.19 3.75
C ASP A 114 13.92 -12.66 2.79
N GLU A 115 14.99 -13.44 2.59
CA GLU A 115 16.10 -13.08 1.72
C GLU A 115 15.74 -13.06 0.23
N ASN A 116 14.63 -13.70 -0.15
CA ASN A 116 14.17 -13.74 -1.55
C ASN A 116 13.38 -12.50 -1.95
N LEU A 117 13.09 -11.61 -1.00
CA LEU A 117 12.39 -10.36 -1.26
C LEU A 117 13.33 -9.17 -1.29
N THR A 118 13.00 -8.19 -2.10
CA THR A 118 13.79 -6.96 -2.17
C THR A 118 13.25 -5.85 -1.27
#